data_30d177b4ae0c85d823e85f00ad6bad53
#
_entry.id   30d177b4ae0c85d823e85f00ad6bad53
#
_cell.length_a   1.000
_cell.length_b   1.000
_cell.length_c   1.000
_cell.angle_alpha   90.00
_cell.angle_beta   90.00
_cell.angle_gamma   90.00
#
_symmetry.space_group_name_H-M   'P 1'
#
loop_
_entity.id
_entity.type
_entity.pdbx_description
1 polymer ?
#
loop_
_entity_poly.entity_id
_entity_poly.type
_entity_poly.pdbx_seq_one_letter_code
_entity_poly.pdbx_strand_id
1 'polypeptide(L)'
;MALEEGTIAWVTGAGSGIGRACAVAFAKAGARVALTGRRRGQLEETAAVIAAAGAPEALVVPADVTDSDSVLAAHAAVVKGLGDPTVLINSAGGNVGRRHWANLAPQGASDVIDLDLKAMFYCTLAVLPAMRARRGGSIIHIASQAGVSLQTVSGPSYSASKHGVVGLSASLNAEEGINGIRSICISPGEVETPILDTRPSPPSAAERKLMLQPEDVAEAALFSVGLPARACATEIILLPTDDRHVRERARAIAALAAAQAAG
;
A
#
# COMPACT_ATOMS: atom_id res chain seq x y z
N MET A 1 12.10 -9.82 -12.70
CA MET A 1 13.30 -9.35 -11.99
C MET A 1 13.49 -10.23 -10.76
N ALA A 2 14.67 -10.76 -10.52
CA ALA A 2 14.95 -11.54 -9.31
C ALA A 2 15.41 -10.58 -8.19
N LEU A 3 14.97 -10.82 -6.98
CA LEU A 3 15.43 -10.13 -5.78
C LEU A 3 16.74 -10.73 -5.29
N GLU A 4 17.45 -10.02 -4.41
CA GLU A 4 18.66 -10.54 -3.77
C GLU A 4 18.33 -11.79 -2.96
N GLU A 5 19.27 -12.77 -2.99
CA GLU A 5 19.14 -13.98 -2.17
C GLU A 5 19.03 -13.63 -0.68
N GLY A 6 18.15 -14.31 0.04
CA GLY A 6 17.88 -14.02 1.44
C GLY A 6 16.88 -12.90 1.68
N THR A 7 16.27 -12.32 0.63
CA THR A 7 15.20 -11.31 0.81
C THR A 7 14.02 -11.88 1.61
N ILE A 8 13.66 -11.20 2.70
CA ILE A 8 12.48 -11.48 3.52
C ILE A 8 11.54 -10.29 3.44
N ALA A 9 10.35 -10.51 2.89
CA ALA A 9 9.32 -9.49 2.74
C ALA A 9 8.19 -9.70 3.76
N TRP A 10 7.97 -8.72 4.64
CA TRP A 10 6.81 -8.70 5.51
C TRP A 10 5.74 -7.80 4.92
N VAL A 11 4.58 -8.37 4.59
CA VAL A 11 3.48 -7.67 3.90
C VAL A 11 2.27 -7.55 4.81
N THR A 12 1.86 -6.32 5.11
CA THR A 12 0.60 -6.05 5.82
C THR A 12 -0.56 -5.87 4.84
N GLY A 13 -1.79 -6.18 5.25
CA GLY A 13 -2.93 -6.18 4.33
C GLY A 13 -2.84 -7.26 3.24
N ALA A 14 -2.07 -8.32 3.47
CA ALA A 14 -1.72 -9.35 2.49
C ALA A 14 -2.88 -10.27 2.07
N GLY A 15 -4.05 -10.15 2.70
CA GLY A 15 -5.20 -11.02 2.40
C GLY A 15 -5.99 -10.64 1.15
N SER A 16 -5.79 -9.46 0.55
CA SER A 16 -6.54 -9.02 -0.64
C SER A 16 -5.86 -7.86 -1.37
N GLY A 17 -6.35 -7.52 -2.56
CA GLY A 17 -5.97 -6.32 -3.31
C GLY A 17 -4.45 -6.16 -3.48
N ILE A 18 -3.95 -4.94 -3.29
CA ILE A 18 -2.54 -4.58 -3.50
C ILE A 18 -1.60 -5.41 -2.62
N GLY A 19 -1.94 -5.61 -1.33
CA GLY A 19 -1.11 -6.40 -0.41
C GLY A 19 -0.96 -7.86 -0.87
N ARG A 20 -2.05 -8.50 -1.32
CA ARG A 20 -2.00 -9.85 -1.92
C ARG A 20 -1.12 -9.87 -3.16
N ALA A 21 -1.32 -8.92 -4.09
CA ALA A 21 -0.55 -8.84 -5.32
C ALA A 21 0.96 -8.63 -5.05
N CYS A 22 1.31 -7.72 -4.13
CA CYS A 22 2.70 -7.54 -3.69
C CYS A 22 3.28 -8.83 -3.10
N ALA A 23 2.55 -9.51 -2.21
CA ALA A 23 3.02 -10.75 -1.60
C ALA A 23 3.33 -11.82 -2.65
N VAL A 24 2.42 -12.01 -3.61
CA VAL A 24 2.59 -12.97 -4.72
C VAL A 24 3.75 -12.58 -5.62
N ALA A 25 3.87 -11.30 -5.99
CA ALA A 25 4.93 -10.82 -6.86
C ALA A 25 6.32 -10.98 -6.22
N PHE A 26 6.45 -10.61 -4.93
CA PHE A 26 7.70 -10.75 -4.19
C PHE A 26 8.10 -12.23 -4.00
N ALA A 27 7.14 -13.11 -3.70
CA ALA A 27 7.38 -14.54 -3.61
C ALA A 27 7.87 -15.13 -4.95
N LYS A 28 7.23 -14.77 -6.08
CA LYS A 28 7.67 -15.16 -7.42
C LYS A 28 9.06 -14.63 -7.78
N ALA A 29 9.45 -13.49 -7.21
CA ALA A 29 10.78 -12.90 -7.38
C ALA A 29 11.86 -13.54 -6.47
N GLY A 30 11.50 -14.55 -5.67
CA GLY A 30 12.40 -15.32 -4.81
C GLY A 30 12.45 -14.89 -3.35
N ALA A 31 11.63 -13.92 -2.91
CA ALA A 31 11.55 -13.53 -1.51
C ALA A 31 10.84 -14.61 -0.67
N ARG A 32 11.28 -14.79 0.58
CA ARG A 32 10.51 -15.45 1.62
C ARG A 32 9.50 -14.45 2.18
N VAL A 33 8.20 -14.78 2.17
CA VAL A 33 7.14 -13.80 2.45
C VAL A 33 6.39 -14.13 3.74
N ALA A 34 6.22 -13.13 4.61
CA ALA A 34 5.29 -13.19 5.74
C ALA A 34 4.02 -12.37 5.40
N LEU A 35 2.87 -12.99 5.61
CA LEU A 35 1.55 -12.45 5.28
C LEU A 35 0.83 -12.01 6.56
N THR A 36 0.57 -10.72 6.72
CA THR A 36 -0.13 -10.17 7.89
C THR A 36 -1.43 -9.48 7.52
N GLY A 37 -2.44 -9.71 8.31
CA GLY A 37 -3.77 -9.13 8.25
C GLY A 37 -4.70 -9.80 9.26
N ARG A 38 -5.90 -9.26 9.48
CA ARG A 38 -6.81 -9.75 10.53
C ARG A 38 -7.47 -11.11 10.19
N ARG A 39 -7.71 -11.38 8.91
CA ARG A 39 -8.52 -12.53 8.46
C ARG A 39 -7.61 -13.67 8.01
N ARG A 40 -7.40 -14.65 8.91
CA ARG A 40 -6.55 -15.81 8.64
C ARG A 40 -6.88 -16.51 7.32
N GLY A 41 -8.13 -16.83 7.04
CA GLY A 41 -8.52 -17.55 5.82
C GLY A 41 -8.09 -16.83 4.54
N GLN A 42 -8.17 -15.49 4.48
CA GLN A 42 -7.71 -14.73 3.33
C GLN A 42 -6.18 -14.72 3.16
N LEU A 43 -5.44 -14.80 4.27
CA LEU A 43 -3.99 -14.96 4.23
C LEU A 43 -3.62 -16.36 3.73
N GLU A 44 -4.34 -17.38 4.15
CA GLU A 44 -4.18 -18.77 3.71
C GLU A 44 -4.50 -18.92 2.21
N GLU A 45 -5.55 -18.25 1.71
CA GLU A 45 -5.82 -18.15 0.27
C GLU A 45 -4.64 -17.53 -0.49
N THR A 46 -4.05 -16.45 0.05
CA THR A 46 -2.87 -15.81 -0.55
C THR A 46 -1.68 -16.76 -0.53
N ALA A 47 -1.44 -17.47 0.57
CA ALA A 47 -0.39 -18.47 0.68
C ALA A 47 -0.59 -19.61 -0.35
N ALA A 48 -1.83 -20.05 -0.55
CA ALA A 48 -2.14 -21.07 -1.57
C ALA A 48 -1.83 -20.57 -3.01
N VAL A 49 -2.12 -19.30 -3.32
CA VAL A 49 -1.75 -18.70 -4.62
C VAL A 49 -0.22 -18.66 -4.79
N ILE A 50 0.53 -18.31 -3.74
CA ILE A 50 1.99 -18.32 -3.75
C ILE A 50 2.53 -19.73 -3.99
N ALA A 51 2.02 -20.73 -3.28
CA ALA A 51 2.41 -22.13 -3.44
C ALA A 51 2.08 -22.66 -4.84
N ALA A 52 0.91 -22.35 -5.38
CA ALA A 52 0.49 -22.73 -6.74
C ALA A 52 1.39 -22.11 -7.82
N ALA A 53 2.03 -20.98 -7.54
CA ALA A 53 3.01 -20.34 -8.42
C ALA A 53 4.42 -20.97 -8.34
N GLY A 54 4.62 -22.01 -7.52
CA GLY A 54 5.92 -22.67 -7.32
C GLY A 54 6.92 -21.83 -6.51
N ALA A 55 6.45 -20.80 -5.82
CA ALA A 55 7.29 -19.95 -4.97
C ALA A 55 7.46 -20.56 -3.56
N PRO A 56 8.44 -20.08 -2.75
CA PRO A 56 8.62 -20.55 -1.38
C PRO A 56 7.35 -20.40 -0.54
N GLU A 57 7.12 -21.32 0.40
CA GLU A 57 5.98 -21.29 1.29
C GLU A 57 5.93 -19.99 2.09
N ALA A 58 4.78 -19.33 2.08
CA ALA A 58 4.57 -18.08 2.79
C ALA A 58 4.18 -18.33 4.26
N LEU A 59 4.74 -17.53 5.17
CA LEU A 59 4.40 -17.57 6.59
C LEU A 59 3.13 -16.75 6.85
N VAL A 60 2.07 -17.39 7.34
CA VAL A 60 0.82 -16.74 7.69
C VAL A 60 0.85 -16.27 9.15
N VAL A 61 0.79 -14.95 9.37
CA VAL A 61 0.85 -14.29 10.69
C VAL A 61 -0.33 -13.35 10.85
N PRO A 62 -1.50 -13.83 11.32
CA PRO A 62 -2.65 -12.98 11.57
C PRO A 62 -2.37 -11.97 12.69
N ALA A 63 -2.68 -10.68 12.42
CA ALA A 63 -2.54 -9.61 13.41
C ALA A 63 -3.44 -8.42 13.06
N ASP A 64 -3.79 -7.63 14.08
CA ASP A 64 -4.37 -6.30 13.91
C ASP A 64 -3.25 -5.26 13.95
N VAL A 65 -3.01 -4.62 12.81
CA VAL A 65 -1.93 -3.63 12.69
C VAL A 65 -2.27 -2.27 13.34
N THR A 66 -3.52 -2.08 13.78
CA THR A 66 -3.93 -0.89 14.54
C THR A 66 -3.57 -0.97 16.02
N ASP A 67 -3.16 -2.17 16.49
CA ASP A 67 -2.68 -2.43 17.83
C ASP A 67 -1.17 -2.65 17.83
N SER A 68 -0.43 -1.80 18.54
CA SER A 68 1.04 -1.86 18.63
C SER A 68 1.56 -3.16 19.20
N ASP A 69 0.90 -3.73 20.23
CA ASP A 69 1.33 -4.96 20.86
C ASP A 69 1.10 -6.16 19.93
N SER A 70 -0.01 -6.15 19.17
CA SER A 70 -0.28 -7.12 18.13
C SER A 70 0.78 -7.05 17.01
N VAL A 71 1.23 -5.85 16.63
CA VAL A 71 2.31 -5.65 15.63
C VAL A 71 3.64 -6.20 16.14
N LEU A 72 4.01 -5.93 17.40
CA LEU A 72 5.26 -6.45 18.00
C LEU A 72 5.23 -7.97 18.07
N ALA A 73 4.11 -8.57 18.47
CA ALA A 73 3.93 -10.03 18.50
C ALA A 73 4.03 -10.64 17.08
N ALA A 74 3.42 -9.99 16.09
CA ALA A 74 3.50 -10.42 14.69
C ALA A 74 4.94 -10.32 14.17
N HIS A 75 5.65 -9.22 14.43
CA HIS A 75 7.06 -9.08 14.07
C HIS A 75 7.92 -10.17 14.67
N ALA A 76 7.77 -10.46 15.97
CA ALA A 76 8.48 -11.54 16.64
C ALA A 76 8.21 -12.92 16.01
N ALA A 77 6.96 -13.18 15.59
CA ALA A 77 6.61 -14.42 14.88
C ALA A 77 7.28 -14.48 13.49
N VAL A 78 7.34 -13.35 12.77
CA VAL A 78 8.05 -13.27 11.47
C VAL A 78 9.54 -13.54 11.66
N VAL A 79 10.18 -12.89 12.63
CA VAL A 79 11.62 -13.09 12.93
C VAL A 79 11.89 -14.54 13.29
N LYS A 80 11.06 -15.16 14.11
CA LYS A 80 11.20 -16.58 14.50
C LYS A 80 11.06 -17.53 13.30
N GLY A 81 10.13 -17.24 12.37
CA GLY A 81 9.82 -18.13 11.26
C GLY A 81 10.72 -17.92 10.04
N LEU A 82 11.07 -16.68 9.74
CA LEU A 82 11.79 -16.31 8.52
C LEU A 82 13.12 -15.61 8.77
N GLY A 83 13.29 -14.95 9.90
CA GLY A 83 14.37 -14.00 10.18
C GLY A 83 13.90 -12.54 10.05
N ASP A 84 14.83 -11.61 10.26
CA ASP A 84 14.54 -10.16 10.22
C ASP A 84 14.11 -9.71 8.82
N PRO A 85 12.95 -9.04 8.67
CA PRO A 85 12.50 -8.52 7.38
C PRO A 85 13.52 -7.57 6.75
N THR A 86 13.88 -7.82 5.49
CA THR A 86 14.70 -6.91 4.68
C THR A 86 13.83 -5.93 3.89
N VAL A 87 12.56 -6.31 3.68
CA VAL A 87 11.54 -5.49 3.03
C VAL A 87 10.28 -5.50 3.89
N LEU A 88 9.74 -4.32 4.18
CA LEU A 88 8.42 -4.13 4.76
C LEU A 88 7.50 -3.53 3.71
N ILE A 89 6.31 -4.11 3.52
CA ILE A 89 5.27 -3.55 2.65
C ILE A 89 4.05 -3.20 3.50
N ASN A 90 3.90 -1.93 3.81
CA ASN A 90 2.76 -1.35 4.50
C ASN A 90 1.62 -1.14 3.50
N SER A 91 0.77 -2.16 3.34
CA SER A 91 -0.38 -2.14 2.43
C SER A 91 -1.73 -2.29 3.15
N ALA A 92 -1.74 -2.50 4.47
CA ALA A 92 -2.98 -2.46 5.22
C ALA A 92 -3.59 -1.05 5.13
N GLY A 93 -4.87 -0.99 4.78
CA GLY A 93 -5.58 0.27 4.63
C GLY A 93 -7.06 0.04 4.38
N GLY A 94 -7.85 1.10 4.53
CA GLY A 94 -9.29 1.03 4.36
C GLY A 94 -9.95 2.41 4.35
N ASN A 95 -11.27 2.41 4.22
CA ASN A 95 -12.05 3.62 4.36
C ASN A 95 -13.44 3.25 4.89
N VAL A 96 -14.16 4.24 5.42
CA VAL A 96 -15.52 4.07 5.91
C VAL A 96 -16.55 4.50 4.86
N GLY A 97 -17.76 3.94 4.88
CA GLY A 97 -18.82 4.28 3.95
C GLY A 97 -19.28 5.75 4.12
N ARG A 98 -19.49 6.18 5.35
CA ARG A 98 -19.85 7.57 5.72
C ARG A 98 -18.58 8.39 5.90
N ARG A 99 -18.04 8.96 4.82
CA ARG A 99 -16.68 9.52 4.75
C ARG A 99 -16.59 11.02 4.48
N HIS A 100 -17.70 11.69 4.14
CA HIS A 100 -17.71 13.13 3.82
C HIS A 100 -18.02 13.96 5.05
N TRP A 101 -17.56 15.21 5.11
CA TRP A 101 -17.80 16.12 6.23
C TRP A 101 -19.25 16.15 6.71
N ALA A 102 -20.21 16.05 5.80
CA ALA A 102 -21.62 16.05 6.11
C ALA A 102 -22.11 14.82 6.91
N ASN A 103 -21.36 13.71 6.92
CA ASN A 103 -21.84 12.45 7.50
C ASN A 103 -20.74 11.61 8.18
N LEU A 104 -19.52 12.11 8.29
CA LEU A 104 -18.41 11.44 8.95
C LEU A 104 -18.60 11.51 10.47
N ALA A 105 -18.63 10.34 11.11
CA ALA A 105 -18.63 10.26 12.57
C ALA A 105 -17.20 10.34 13.13
N PRO A 106 -16.99 10.87 14.36
CA PRO A 106 -15.66 10.94 14.99
C PRO A 106 -14.95 9.56 15.03
N GLN A 107 -15.66 8.49 15.39
CA GLN A 107 -15.10 7.15 15.42
C GLN A 107 -14.64 6.69 14.02
N GLY A 108 -15.42 6.94 12.97
CA GLY A 108 -15.01 6.60 11.60
C GLY A 108 -13.77 7.37 11.14
N ALA A 109 -13.59 8.62 11.59
CA ALA A 109 -12.37 9.36 11.33
C ALA A 109 -11.16 8.73 12.05
N SER A 110 -11.33 8.37 13.34
CA SER A 110 -10.29 7.67 14.11
C SER A 110 -9.92 6.34 13.49
N ASP A 111 -10.90 5.50 13.14
CA ASP A 111 -10.67 4.18 12.55
C ASP A 111 -9.81 4.26 11.27
N VAL A 112 -10.09 5.26 10.42
CA VAL A 112 -9.32 5.48 9.19
C VAL A 112 -7.89 5.94 9.50
N ILE A 113 -7.71 6.88 10.43
CA ILE A 113 -6.38 7.38 10.82
C ILE A 113 -5.57 6.26 11.48
N ASP A 114 -6.18 5.46 12.34
CA ASP A 114 -5.53 4.35 13.03
C ASP A 114 -5.03 3.30 12.05
N LEU A 115 -5.85 2.94 11.04
CA LEU A 115 -5.50 1.93 10.06
C LEU A 115 -4.56 2.45 8.96
N ASP A 116 -4.84 3.62 8.38
CA ASP A 116 -4.16 4.12 7.20
C ASP A 116 -2.87 4.92 7.49
N LEU A 117 -2.66 5.34 8.75
CA LEU A 117 -1.48 6.10 9.14
C LEU A 117 -0.77 5.50 10.36
N LYS A 118 -1.44 5.38 11.52
CA LYS A 118 -0.77 4.91 12.76
C LYS A 118 -0.22 3.50 12.62
N ALA A 119 -0.94 2.59 11.98
CA ALA A 119 -0.48 1.22 11.73
C ALA A 119 0.85 1.18 10.95
N MET A 120 1.07 2.12 10.01
CA MET A 120 2.32 2.18 9.24
C MET A 120 3.50 2.60 10.12
N PHE A 121 3.29 3.49 11.10
CA PHE A 121 4.31 3.80 12.11
C PHE A 121 4.68 2.57 12.92
N TYR A 122 3.69 1.82 13.43
CA TYR A 122 3.95 0.65 14.28
C TYR A 122 4.76 -0.41 13.56
N CYS A 123 4.37 -0.77 12.34
CA CYS A 123 5.11 -1.75 11.54
C CYS A 123 6.52 -1.26 11.18
N THR A 124 6.66 0.02 10.85
CA THR A 124 7.95 0.65 10.53
C THR A 124 8.89 0.59 11.75
N LEU A 125 8.42 1.03 12.91
CA LEU A 125 9.20 1.02 14.15
C LEU A 125 9.66 -0.39 14.54
N ALA A 126 8.85 -1.41 14.28
CA ALA A 126 9.20 -2.80 14.57
C ALA A 126 10.39 -3.32 13.76
N VAL A 127 10.54 -2.91 12.50
CA VAL A 127 11.63 -3.40 11.62
C VAL A 127 12.90 -2.54 11.66
N LEU A 128 12.81 -1.27 12.05
CA LEU A 128 13.93 -0.32 12.01
C LEU A 128 15.18 -0.78 12.80
N PRO A 129 15.10 -1.35 14.02
CA PRO A 129 16.28 -1.76 14.77
C PRO A 129 17.16 -2.76 13.99
N ALA A 130 16.56 -3.80 13.41
CA ALA A 130 17.28 -4.79 12.61
C ALA A 130 17.79 -4.21 11.28
N MET A 131 17.01 -3.32 10.62
CA MET A 131 17.44 -2.63 9.41
C MET A 131 18.63 -1.70 9.67
N ARG A 132 18.66 -0.98 10.78
CA ARG A 132 19.82 -0.16 11.20
C ARG A 132 21.05 -1.04 11.48
N ALA A 133 20.89 -2.13 12.21
CA ALA A 133 22.01 -3.02 12.55
C ALA A 133 22.69 -3.61 11.31
N ARG A 134 21.93 -3.99 10.27
CA ARG A 134 22.49 -4.50 9.01
C ARG A 134 22.85 -3.40 8.00
N ARG A 135 22.57 -2.12 8.31
CA ARG A 135 22.77 -0.96 7.43
C ARG A 135 22.08 -1.12 6.06
N GLY A 136 20.84 -1.53 6.08
CA GLY A 136 20.08 -1.74 4.84
C GLY A 136 18.66 -2.24 5.07
N GLY A 137 17.79 -1.93 4.13
CA GLY A 137 16.40 -2.35 4.10
C GLY A 137 15.56 -1.45 3.20
N SER A 138 14.38 -1.95 2.83
CA SER A 138 13.43 -1.17 2.06
C SER A 138 12.06 -1.21 2.73
N ILE A 139 11.44 -0.05 2.89
CA ILE A 139 10.11 0.09 3.46
C ILE A 139 9.21 0.72 2.40
N ILE A 140 8.19 0.00 1.97
CA ILE A 140 7.23 0.45 0.98
C ILE A 140 5.94 0.84 1.70
N HIS A 141 5.47 2.04 1.46
CA HIS A 141 4.19 2.53 1.96
C HIS A 141 3.21 2.68 0.80
N ILE A 142 2.11 1.95 0.84
CA ILE A 142 1.02 2.13 -0.12
C ILE A 142 0.16 3.31 0.35
N ALA A 143 0.44 4.46 -0.24
CA ALA A 143 -0.32 5.69 -0.05
C ALA A 143 -1.56 5.71 -0.97
N SER A 144 -1.78 6.80 -1.65
CA SER A 144 -2.86 7.01 -2.65
C SER A 144 -2.62 8.32 -3.38
N GLN A 145 -3.18 8.48 -4.56
CA GLN A 145 -3.31 9.79 -5.20
C GLN A 145 -3.98 10.82 -4.25
N ALA A 146 -4.87 10.36 -3.35
CA ALA A 146 -5.47 11.20 -2.32
C ALA A 146 -4.47 11.74 -1.27
N GLY A 147 -3.24 11.23 -1.23
CA GLY A 147 -2.13 11.76 -0.42
C GLY A 147 -1.28 12.80 -1.15
N VAL A 148 -1.49 12.99 -2.45
CA VAL A 148 -0.72 13.92 -3.30
C VAL A 148 -1.61 15.05 -3.82
N SER A 149 -2.88 14.74 -4.08
CA SER A 149 -3.88 15.71 -4.54
C SER A 149 -5.23 15.47 -3.88
N LEU A 150 -6.03 16.54 -3.73
CA LEU A 150 -7.34 16.42 -3.11
C LEU A 150 -8.31 15.61 -3.99
N GLN A 151 -8.85 14.56 -3.42
CA GLN A 151 -9.84 13.68 -4.04
C GLN A 151 -11.13 13.69 -3.19
N THR A 152 -12.17 14.36 -3.66
CA THR A 152 -13.43 14.49 -2.90
C THR A 152 -14.08 13.14 -2.58
N VAL A 153 -13.95 12.15 -3.46
CA VAL A 153 -14.47 10.79 -3.28
C VAL A 153 -13.83 10.06 -2.08
N SER A 154 -12.63 10.47 -1.68
CA SER A 154 -11.87 9.82 -0.60
C SER A 154 -12.31 10.24 0.80
N GLY A 155 -12.85 11.44 0.95
CA GLY A 155 -13.18 12.04 2.22
C GLY A 155 -11.97 12.56 3.01
N PRO A 156 -12.20 13.39 4.05
CA PRO A 156 -11.14 14.13 4.74
C PRO A 156 -10.18 13.24 5.53
N SER A 157 -10.66 12.25 6.29
CA SER A 157 -9.80 11.40 7.13
C SER A 157 -8.85 10.55 6.31
N TYR A 158 -9.33 9.97 5.21
CA TYR A 158 -8.48 9.20 4.29
C TYR A 158 -7.44 10.09 3.61
N SER A 159 -7.86 11.25 3.08
CA SER A 159 -6.93 12.20 2.45
C SER A 159 -5.86 12.67 3.43
N ALA A 160 -6.25 13.04 4.65
CA ALA A 160 -5.30 13.45 5.70
C ALA A 160 -4.32 12.32 6.04
N SER A 161 -4.82 11.08 6.22
CA SER A 161 -3.96 9.92 6.51
C SER A 161 -2.96 9.67 5.37
N LYS A 162 -3.41 9.71 4.12
CA LYS A 162 -2.52 9.43 2.97
C LYS A 162 -1.51 10.56 2.71
N HIS A 163 -1.83 11.83 2.99
CA HIS A 163 -0.83 12.92 3.06
C HIS A 163 0.18 12.68 4.20
N GLY A 164 -0.32 12.22 5.36
CA GLY A 164 0.54 11.82 6.48
C GLY A 164 1.53 10.70 6.11
N VAL A 165 1.10 9.72 5.30
CA VAL A 165 1.97 8.63 4.81
C VAL A 165 3.09 9.16 3.90
N VAL A 166 2.79 10.11 3.00
CA VAL A 166 3.82 10.77 2.17
C VAL A 166 4.85 11.47 3.06
N GLY A 167 4.38 12.23 4.06
CA GLY A 167 5.27 12.90 5.04
C GLY A 167 6.08 11.90 5.87
N LEU A 168 5.49 10.80 6.32
CA LEU A 168 6.17 9.72 7.04
C LEU A 168 7.30 9.13 6.20
N SER A 169 7.03 8.81 4.94
CA SER A 169 8.04 8.26 4.02
C SER A 169 9.20 9.23 3.78
N ALA A 170 8.88 10.50 3.58
CA ALA A 170 9.89 11.54 3.37
C ALA A 170 10.78 11.73 4.61
N SER A 171 10.19 11.79 5.82
CA SER A 171 10.91 11.87 7.09
C SER A 171 11.83 10.67 7.29
N LEU A 172 11.35 9.47 6.99
CA LEU A 172 12.13 8.24 7.13
C LEU A 172 13.37 8.25 6.21
N ASN A 173 13.24 8.72 4.96
CA ASN A 173 14.39 8.88 4.07
C ASN A 173 15.40 9.92 4.58
N ALA A 174 14.91 11.03 5.16
CA ALA A 174 15.77 12.08 5.69
C ALA A 174 16.59 11.60 6.90
N GLU A 175 16.01 10.78 7.77
CA GLU A 175 16.65 10.31 8.99
C GLU A 175 17.44 9.01 8.80
N GLU A 176 16.91 8.06 8.05
CA GLU A 176 17.41 6.68 7.97
C GLU A 176 18.21 6.38 6.70
N GLY A 177 18.22 7.29 5.73
CA GLY A 177 19.04 7.13 4.51
C GLY A 177 20.52 6.92 4.81
N ILE A 178 21.07 7.58 5.87
CA ILE A 178 22.45 7.38 6.34
C ILE A 178 22.70 5.94 6.85
N ASN A 179 21.64 5.23 7.24
CA ASN A 179 21.69 3.85 7.67
C ASN A 179 21.44 2.85 6.51
N GLY A 180 21.38 3.33 5.27
CA GLY A 180 21.15 2.52 4.09
C GLY A 180 19.69 2.04 3.97
N ILE A 181 18.75 2.62 4.72
CA ILE A 181 17.33 2.28 4.68
C ILE A 181 16.64 3.18 3.66
N ARG A 182 15.85 2.58 2.78
CA ARG A 182 15.08 3.28 1.73
C ARG A 182 13.60 3.24 2.07
N SER A 183 12.95 4.39 2.08
CA SER A 183 11.50 4.49 2.17
C SER A 183 10.92 4.87 0.81
N ILE A 184 9.97 4.06 0.34
CA ILE A 184 9.33 4.20 -0.96
C ILE A 184 7.84 4.44 -0.74
N CYS A 185 7.34 5.59 -1.17
CA CYS A 185 5.92 5.91 -1.14
C CYS A 185 5.32 5.64 -2.52
N ILE A 186 4.39 4.70 -2.63
CA ILE A 186 3.65 4.46 -3.87
C ILE A 186 2.25 5.03 -3.70
N SER A 187 1.90 5.98 -4.55
CA SER A 187 0.63 6.72 -4.56
C SER A 187 -0.20 6.34 -5.78
N PRO A 188 -0.92 5.20 -5.75
CA PRO A 188 -1.74 4.79 -6.88
C PRO A 188 -3.01 5.64 -6.99
N GLY A 189 -3.50 5.80 -8.23
CA GLY A 189 -4.83 6.25 -8.54
C GLY A 189 -5.88 5.19 -8.18
N GLU A 190 -6.92 5.06 -8.99
CA GLU A 190 -7.93 4.02 -8.76
C GLU A 190 -7.40 2.64 -9.13
N VAL A 191 -7.42 1.73 -8.17
CA VAL A 191 -7.00 0.32 -8.33
C VAL A 191 -8.21 -0.59 -8.10
N GLU A 192 -8.41 -1.59 -8.94
CA GLU A 192 -9.47 -2.57 -8.78
C GLU A 192 -9.21 -3.47 -7.57
N THR A 193 -9.80 -3.10 -6.45
CA THR A 193 -9.66 -3.79 -5.17
C THR A 193 -10.98 -3.79 -4.42
N PRO A 194 -11.18 -4.70 -3.43
CA PRO A 194 -12.40 -4.75 -2.62
C PRO A 194 -12.72 -3.44 -1.86
N ILE A 195 -11.77 -2.53 -1.68
CA ILE A 195 -12.02 -1.23 -1.04
C ILE A 195 -13.03 -0.38 -1.84
N LEU A 196 -13.14 -0.60 -3.15
CA LEU A 196 -14.09 0.11 -4.01
C LEU A 196 -15.55 -0.20 -3.63
N ASP A 197 -15.82 -1.39 -3.08
CA ASP A 197 -17.16 -1.80 -2.67
C ASP A 197 -17.65 -1.07 -1.42
N THR A 198 -16.74 -0.45 -0.67
CA THR A 198 -17.07 0.39 0.50
C THR A 198 -17.49 1.83 0.12
N ARG A 199 -17.41 2.20 -1.16
CA ARG A 199 -17.77 3.54 -1.62
C ARG A 199 -19.29 3.75 -1.53
N PRO A 200 -19.73 4.97 -1.25
CA PRO A 200 -21.16 5.34 -1.33
C PRO A 200 -21.78 5.03 -2.71
N SER A 201 -20.96 5.14 -3.77
CA SER A 201 -21.30 4.74 -5.13
C SER A 201 -20.14 3.90 -5.69
N PRO A 202 -20.21 2.56 -5.61
CA PRO A 202 -19.20 1.68 -6.18
C PRO A 202 -19.13 1.82 -7.71
N PRO A 203 -17.92 1.76 -8.30
CA PRO A 203 -17.77 1.82 -9.74
C PRO A 203 -18.35 0.58 -10.41
N SER A 204 -18.90 0.77 -11.62
CA SER A 204 -19.40 -0.32 -12.47
C SER A 204 -18.27 -1.25 -12.94
N ALA A 205 -18.65 -2.45 -13.41
CA ALA A 205 -17.70 -3.40 -13.98
C ALA A 205 -16.95 -2.84 -15.21
N ALA A 206 -17.57 -1.95 -15.98
CA ALA A 206 -16.93 -1.30 -17.12
C ALA A 206 -15.87 -0.28 -16.67
N GLU A 207 -16.15 0.48 -15.62
CA GLU A 207 -15.20 1.43 -15.05
C GLU A 207 -14.00 0.72 -14.40
N ARG A 208 -14.24 -0.40 -13.70
CA ARG A 208 -13.18 -1.20 -13.06
C ARG A 208 -12.13 -1.70 -14.06
N LYS A 209 -12.54 -2.03 -15.30
CA LYS A 209 -11.62 -2.47 -16.37
C LYS A 209 -10.63 -1.39 -16.83
N LEU A 210 -10.91 -0.13 -16.54
CA LEU A 210 -10.07 1.00 -16.90
C LEU A 210 -9.13 1.42 -15.76
N MET A 211 -9.31 0.84 -14.58
CA MET A 211 -8.49 1.12 -13.40
C MET A 211 -7.17 0.35 -13.45
N LEU A 212 -6.22 0.80 -12.65
CA LEU A 212 -5.05 -0.02 -12.34
C LEU A 212 -5.49 -1.36 -11.75
N GLN A 213 -4.72 -2.38 -12.04
CA GLN A 213 -4.83 -3.66 -11.36
C GLN A 213 -3.86 -3.69 -10.15
N PRO A 214 -4.16 -4.48 -9.10
CA PRO A 214 -3.24 -4.64 -7.96
C PRO A 214 -1.82 -5.02 -8.37
N GLU A 215 -1.69 -5.79 -9.45
CA GLU A 215 -0.43 -6.25 -10.03
C GLU A 215 0.43 -5.09 -10.55
N ASP A 216 -0.18 -4.03 -11.10
CA ASP A 216 0.55 -2.85 -11.58
C ASP A 216 1.29 -2.16 -10.43
N VAL A 217 0.64 -2.10 -9.26
CA VAL A 217 1.24 -1.54 -8.03
C VAL A 217 2.34 -2.46 -7.49
N ALA A 218 2.14 -3.77 -7.57
CA ALA A 218 3.14 -4.76 -7.14
C ALA A 218 4.41 -4.71 -8.01
N GLU A 219 4.28 -4.51 -9.32
CA GLU A 219 5.42 -4.32 -10.23
C GLU A 219 6.20 -3.04 -9.89
N ALA A 220 5.51 -1.93 -9.58
CA ALA A 220 6.17 -0.70 -9.14
C ALA A 220 6.92 -0.91 -7.82
N ALA A 221 6.36 -1.70 -6.89
CA ALA A 221 7.01 -2.07 -5.64
C ALA A 221 8.28 -2.92 -5.88
N LEU A 222 8.20 -3.94 -6.72
CA LEU A 222 9.34 -4.76 -7.10
C LEU A 222 10.45 -3.96 -7.78
N PHE A 223 10.08 -3.12 -8.75
CA PHE A 223 11.02 -2.20 -9.41
C PHE A 223 11.80 -1.37 -8.39
N SER A 224 11.10 -0.80 -7.41
CA SER A 224 11.70 0.09 -6.41
C SER A 224 12.73 -0.63 -5.52
N VAL A 225 12.42 -1.86 -5.10
CA VAL A 225 13.33 -2.67 -4.28
C VAL A 225 14.53 -3.16 -5.09
N GLY A 226 14.31 -3.49 -6.36
CA GLY A 226 15.36 -3.96 -7.26
C GLY A 226 16.36 -2.90 -7.74
N LEU A 227 16.16 -1.63 -7.41
CA LEU A 227 17.15 -0.59 -7.66
C LEU A 227 18.43 -0.85 -6.86
N PRO A 228 19.62 -0.48 -7.39
CA PRO A 228 20.86 -0.61 -6.65
C PRO A 228 20.80 0.17 -5.32
N ALA A 229 21.49 -0.31 -4.29
CA ALA A 229 21.41 0.23 -2.92
C ALA A 229 21.64 1.76 -2.82
N ARG A 230 22.40 2.35 -3.75
CA ARG A 230 22.64 3.80 -3.83
C ARG A 230 21.47 4.61 -4.36
N ALA A 231 20.38 3.98 -4.85
CA ALA A 231 19.25 4.65 -5.47
C ALA A 231 17.96 4.34 -4.71
N CYS A 232 17.12 5.33 -4.51
CA CYS A 232 15.80 5.21 -3.91
C CYS A 232 14.77 5.91 -4.82
N ALA A 233 13.75 5.19 -5.26
CA ALA A 233 12.55 5.79 -5.86
C ALA A 233 11.66 6.27 -4.71
N THR A 234 11.89 7.46 -4.20
CA THR A 234 11.27 7.96 -2.97
C THR A 234 9.76 8.10 -3.07
N GLU A 235 9.27 8.46 -4.26
CA GLU A 235 7.84 8.60 -4.53
C GLU A 235 7.51 8.11 -5.95
N ILE A 236 6.46 7.31 -6.06
CA ILE A 236 5.91 6.84 -7.36
C ILE A 236 4.42 7.14 -7.39
N ILE A 237 4.02 8.02 -8.29
CA ILE A 237 2.60 8.27 -8.59
C ILE A 237 2.24 7.40 -9.79
N LEU A 238 1.34 6.43 -9.58
CA LEU A 238 0.90 5.50 -10.61
C LEU A 238 -0.57 5.73 -10.92
N LEU A 239 -0.88 6.11 -12.15
CA LEU A 239 -2.24 6.44 -12.57
C LEU A 239 -2.68 5.55 -13.73
N PRO A 240 -3.99 5.25 -13.85
CA PRO A 240 -4.50 4.66 -15.08
C PRO A 240 -4.17 5.54 -16.29
N THR A 241 -3.76 4.95 -17.40
CA THR A 241 -3.50 5.71 -18.64
C THR A 241 -4.75 6.45 -19.11
N ASP A 242 -5.93 5.84 -18.91
CA ASP A 242 -7.23 6.42 -19.19
C ASP A 242 -7.96 6.73 -17.87
N ASP A 243 -7.48 7.76 -17.16
CA ASP A 243 -8.07 8.20 -15.91
C ASP A 243 -9.45 8.85 -16.15
N ARG A 244 -10.50 8.28 -15.56
CA ARG A 244 -11.88 8.78 -15.70
C ARG A 244 -12.03 10.22 -15.21
N HIS A 245 -11.30 10.64 -14.19
CA HIS A 245 -11.37 12.01 -13.67
C HIS A 245 -10.74 13.01 -14.63
N VAL A 246 -9.67 12.62 -15.34
CA VAL A 246 -9.08 13.42 -16.40
C VAL A 246 -10.06 13.52 -17.57
N ARG A 247 -10.70 12.42 -17.95
CA ARG A 247 -11.74 12.41 -18.99
C ARG A 247 -12.93 13.30 -18.66
N GLU A 248 -13.45 13.23 -17.45
CA GLU A 248 -14.56 14.07 -17.00
C GLU A 248 -14.20 15.56 -17.07
N ARG A 249 -13.00 15.94 -16.63
CA ARG A 249 -12.49 17.30 -16.73
C ARG A 249 -12.33 17.75 -18.18
N ALA A 250 -11.77 16.90 -19.04
CA ALA A 250 -11.59 17.20 -20.46
C ALA A 250 -12.95 17.42 -21.16
N ARG A 251 -13.95 16.57 -20.87
CA ARG A 251 -15.32 16.73 -21.37
C ARG A 251 -15.98 18.04 -20.89
N ALA A 252 -15.82 18.38 -19.63
CA ALA A 252 -16.34 19.62 -19.07
C ALA A 252 -15.71 20.85 -19.73
N ILE A 253 -14.38 20.84 -19.97
CA ILE A 253 -13.68 21.93 -20.67
C ILE A 253 -14.16 22.03 -22.12
N ALA A 254 -14.31 20.92 -22.84
CA ALA A 254 -14.81 20.91 -24.22
C ALA A 254 -16.25 21.43 -24.30
N ALA A 255 -17.11 21.07 -23.36
CA ALA A 255 -18.49 21.57 -23.29
C ALA A 255 -18.55 23.08 -23.03
N LEU A 256 -17.70 23.61 -22.14
CA LEU A 256 -17.58 25.06 -21.91
C LEU A 256 -17.08 25.81 -23.14
N ALA A 257 -16.06 25.29 -23.81
CA ALA A 257 -15.56 25.90 -25.05
C ALA A 257 -16.62 25.91 -26.16
N ALA A 258 -17.38 24.84 -26.34
CA ALA A 258 -18.48 24.76 -27.28
C ALA A 258 -19.61 25.76 -26.96
N ALA A 259 -19.96 25.93 -25.69
CA ALA A 259 -20.96 26.90 -25.28
C ALA A 259 -20.51 28.36 -25.53
N GLN A 260 -19.23 28.67 -25.32
CA GLN A 260 -18.65 29.99 -25.61
C GLN A 260 -18.57 30.30 -27.11
N ALA A 261 -18.42 29.29 -27.98
CA ALA A 261 -18.38 29.46 -29.43
C ALA A 261 -19.78 29.60 -30.06
N ALA A 262 -20.83 29.24 -29.32
CA ALA A 262 -22.22 29.29 -29.80
C ALA A 262 -23.00 30.56 -29.34
N GLY A 263 -22.41 31.41 -28.49
CA GLY A 263 -22.99 32.70 -28.03
C GLY A 263 -22.21 33.88 -28.55
#